data_309571fed112e4d66c262de3f20b3044
#
_entry.id   309571fed112e4d66c262de3f20b3044
#
_cell.length_a   1.000
_cell.length_b   1.000
_cell.length_c   1.000
_cell.angle_alpha   90.00
_cell.angle_beta   90.00
_cell.angle_gamma   90.00
#
_symmetry.space_group_name_H-M   'P 1'
#
loop_
_entity.id
_entity.type
_entity.pdbx_description
1 polymer ?
#
loop_
_entity_poly.entity_id
_entity_poly.type
_entity_poly.pdbx_seq_one_letter_code
_entity_poly.pdbx_strand_id
1 'polypeptide(L)'
;MTEQEKLQFYTSIVPRPNQLIVQDMKFYAFVHYTVNTFTDKEWGDGTESEQVFNPTAQDTDQWCKAIAGAGMKGLILTCKHHDGFCLWRTKTTDHCISNSPYKDGKGDVVAEVAESCRKYGLKFGVYLSPWDRNSKYYSTDAYNDFYVEQLTELLTNYGDIFMLWLDGACASDADGKPKQIYDFERIYATAYKLQPNICISVTGPDIRWVGNESGKCRKSEWNVVPYIDHNQNQDTSDQQTDADYKKFQKKAVSAMQADLGSRRALEGYDRLMWYPAEVDVSIRKGWFWHKKEDRFGVKSLRRLMTIYYNSVGANGLFLLNIPPTSEGKLADKDVKRLAEMGYWIDREKSLMLPPSFVQTTDIVKTDRGYEFDVTFPCETVDRIRMEEDLSFSQRIEKFTIYSVNGNGKEKKLYRGTVVGFGRIAIFRPTKCNRLRVVINECRLEPHIKLVEVYKKGAYRL
;
A
#
# COMPACT_ATOMS: atom_id res chain seq x y z
N MET A 1 -5.27 -13.35 31.47
CA MET A 1 -6.51 -13.08 30.68
C MET A 1 -7.17 -14.40 30.32
N THR A 2 -8.47 -14.51 30.53
CA THR A 2 -9.29 -15.59 30.02
C THR A 2 -9.34 -15.52 28.48
N GLU A 3 -9.79 -16.58 27.81
CA GLU A 3 -9.93 -16.57 26.35
C GLU A 3 -10.88 -15.44 25.87
N GLN A 4 -11.98 -15.21 26.59
CA GLN A 4 -12.93 -14.13 26.28
C GLN A 4 -12.28 -12.74 26.41
N GLU A 5 -11.50 -12.50 27.46
CA GLU A 5 -10.76 -11.25 27.65
C GLU A 5 -9.71 -11.02 26.55
N LYS A 6 -9.00 -12.09 26.13
CA LYS A 6 -8.07 -12.00 25.00
C LYS A 6 -8.79 -11.57 23.71
N LEU A 7 -9.94 -12.19 23.40
CA LEU A 7 -10.71 -11.85 22.20
C LEU A 7 -11.24 -10.41 22.25
N GLN A 8 -11.71 -9.95 23.42
CA GLN A 8 -12.11 -8.56 23.61
C GLN A 8 -10.92 -7.61 23.39
N PHE A 9 -9.74 -7.92 23.93
CA PHE A 9 -8.54 -7.15 23.73
C PHE A 9 -8.13 -7.08 22.25
N TYR A 10 -8.11 -8.20 21.52
CA TYR A 10 -7.76 -8.22 20.09
C TYR A 10 -8.73 -7.42 19.22
N THR A 11 -10.01 -7.36 19.61
CA THR A 11 -11.05 -6.63 18.87
C THR A 11 -11.31 -5.22 19.38
N SER A 12 -10.62 -4.77 20.43
CA SER A 12 -10.65 -3.37 20.87
C SER A 12 -9.81 -2.44 19.98
N ILE A 13 -8.92 -3.03 19.17
CA ILE A 13 -8.04 -2.27 18.27
C ILE A 13 -8.79 -2.02 16.96
N VAL A 14 -9.04 -0.76 16.66
CA VAL A 14 -9.76 -0.28 15.47
C VAL A 14 -8.91 0.72 14.67
N PRO A 15 -9.19 0.91 13.36
CA PRO A 15 -8.47 1.89 12.56
C PRO A 15 -8.76 3.32 13.01
N ARG A 16 -7.75 4.18 12.86
CA ARG A 16 -7.91 5.63 12.97
C ARG A 16 -8.58 6.19 11.71
N PRO A 17 -9.21 7.39 11.76
CA PRO A 17 -9.87 7.99 10.60
C PRO A 17 -8.97 8.15 9.37
N ASN A 18 -7.71 8.54 9.54
CA ASN A 18 -6.73 8.65 8.46
C ASN A 18 -6.43 7.29 7.80
N GLN A 19 -6.32 6.22 8.59
CA GLN A 19 -6.12 4.86 8.07
C GLN A 19 -7.34 4.37 7.27
N LEU A 20 -8.56 4.72 7.68
CA LEU A 20 -9.78 4.39 6.93
C LEU A 20 -9.80 5.06 5.55
N ILE A 21 -9.35 6.32 5.44
CA ILE A 21 -9.24 7.02 4.16
C ILE A 21 -8.34 6.23 3.20
N VAL A 22 -7.17 5.80 3.66
CA VAL A 22 -6.22 5.03 2.83
C VAL A 22 -6.78 3.64 2.51
N GLN A 23 -7.42 2.98 3.47
CA GLN A 23 -8.06 1.67 3.24
C GLN A 23 -9.21 1.75 2.23
N ASP A 24 -9.95 2.85 2.16
CA ASP A 24 -10.98 3.07 1.13
C ASP A 24 -10.37 3.34 -0.26
N MET A 25 -9.18 3.93 -0.34
CA MET A 25 -8.45 4.11 -1.61
C MET A 25 -8.03 2.78 -2.22
N LYS A 26 -7.51 1.85 -1.44
CA LYS A 26 -7.08 0.48 -1.77
C LYS A 26 -5.96 0.38 -2.82
N PHE A 27 -5.95 1.23 -3.85
CA PHE A 27 -5.05 1.18 -4.99
C PHE A 27 -4.56 2.58 -5.36
N TYR A 28 -3.25 2.79 -5.32
CA TYR A 28 -2.60 4.07 -5.62
C TYR A 28 -1.21 3.86 -6.21
N ALA A 29 -0.62 4.93 -6.76
CA ALA A 29 0.63 4.89 -7.49
C ALA A 29 1.82 5.30 -6.63
N PHE A 30 2.98 4.76 -6.98
CA PHE A 30 4.28 5.26 -6.63
C PHE A 30 4.99 5.80 -7.87
N VAL A 31 5.75 6.86 -7.75
CA VAL A 31 6.56 7.41 -8.83
C VAL A 31 7.97 7.63 -8.32
N HIS A 32 8.90 6.75 -8.76
CA HIS A 32 10.33 6.92 -8.52
C HIS A 32 10.95 7.75 -9.63
N TYR A 33 11.44 8.92 -9.27
CA TYR A 33 12.02 9.88 -10.22
C TYR A 33 13.01 10.79 -9.48
N THR A 34 14.30 10.65 -9.75
CA THR A 34 15.41 11.48 -9.23
C THR A 34 16.56 11.47 -10.24
N VAL A 35 17.75 11.93 -9.84
CA VAL A 35 18.99 11.79 -10.63
C VAL A 35 19.28 10.34 -11.03
N ASN A 36 18.75 9.34 -10.31
CA ASN A 36 18.91 7.92 -10.64
C ASN A 36 18.32 7.57 -12.02
N THR A 37 17.20 8.21 -12.40
CA THR A 37 16.61 8.04 -13.73
C THR A 37 17.59 8.45 -14.85
N PHE A 38 18.44 9.47 -14.60
CA PHE A 38 19.36 10.03 -15.58
C PHE A 38 20.73 9.34 -15.57
N THR A 39 21.08 8.68 -14.47
CA THR A 39 22.34 7.95 -14.30
C THR A 39 22.22 6.44 -14.51
N ASP A 40 21.02 5.95 -14.85
CA ASP A 40 20.70 4.52 -15.05
C ASP A 40 21.02 3.66 -13.80
N LYS A 41 20.80 4.23 -12.59
CA LYS A 41 21.05 3.58 -11.29
C LYS A 41 19.73 3.30 -10.56
N GLU A 42 19.67 2.22 -9.77
CA GLU A 42 18.59 1.98 -8.79
C GLU A 42 18.87 2.75 -7.50
N TRP A 43 20.12 2.77 -7.06
CA TRP A 43 20.58 3.52 -5.90
C TRP A 43 21.77 4.39 -6.29
N GLY A 44 21.56 5.70 -6.24
CA GLY A 44 22.66 6.65 -6.37
C GLY A 44 23.58 6.59 -5.15
N ASP A 45 24.79 7.08 -5.32
CA ASP A 45 25.79 7.12 -4.25
C ASP A 45 25.88 8.47 -3.51
N GLY A 46 25.08 9.46 -3.92
CA GLY A 46 25.04 10.79 -3.33
C GLY A 46 26.09 11.74 -3.87
N THR A 47 26.83 11.33 -4.91
CA THR A 47 27.83 12.17 -5.58
C THR A 47 27.38 12.59 -6.99
N GLU A 48 26.16 12.23 -7.37
CA GLU A 48 25.59 12.60 -8.66
C GLU A 48 25.51 14.13 -8.79
N SER A 49 25.97 14.64 -9.94
CA SER A 49 25.83 16.08 -10.21
C SER A 49 24.38 16.46 -10.46
N GLU A 50 23.94 17.58 -9.92
CA GLU A 50 22.61 18.15 -10.16
C GLU A 50 22.40 18.47 -11.65
N GLN A 51 23.48 18.66 -12.40
CA GLN A 51 23.46 18.97 -13.83
C GLN A 51 22.91 17.82 -14.69
N VAL A 52 22.85 16.59 -14.17
CA VAL A 52 22.26 15.45 -14.91
C VAL A 52 20.75 15.50 -14.94
N PHE A 53 20.10 16.18 -13.96
CA PHE A 53 18.66 16.28 -13.89
C PHE A 53 18.12 17.35 -14.85
N ASN A 54 17.84 16.94 -16.07
CA ASN A 54 17.36 17.83 -17.13
C ASN A 54 16.30 17.15 -18.04
N PRO A 55 15.08 16.91 -17.55
CA PRO A 55 14.03 16.36 -18.39
C PRO A 55 13.63 17.33 -19.52
N THR A 56 13.63 16.83 -20.76
CA THR A 56 13.37 17.64 -21.96
C THR A 56 11.90 17.79 -22.32
N ALA A 57 11.01 16.95 -21.74
CA ALA A 57 9.59 16.90 -22.08
C ALA A 57 8.73 16.56 -20.85
N GLN A 58 9.08 17.11 -19.69
CA GLN A 58 8.37 16.89 -18.43
C GLN A 58 6.86 17.11 -18.56
N ASP A 59 6.06 16.08 -18.21
CA ASP A 59 4.61 16.11 -18.34
C ASP A 59 3.95 15.33 -17.19
N THR A 60 3.79 15.97 -16.05
CA THR A 60 3.17 15.40 -14.86
C THR A 60 1.65 15.20 -15.04
N ASP A 61 1.03 15.94 -15.95
CA ASP A 61 -0.37 15.73 -16.34
C ASP A 61 -0.56 14.36 -17.03
N GLN A 62 0.38 13.98 -17.91
CA GLN A 62 0.36 12.65 -18.53
C GLN A 62 0.49 11.54 -17.48
N TRP A 63 1.35 11.72 -16.46
CA TRP A 63 1.48 10.77 -15.36
C TRP A 63 0.15 10.58 -14.64
N CYS A 64 -0.41 11.69 -14.12
CA CYS A 64 -1.63 11.66 -13.34
C CYS A 64 -2.84 11.18 -14.14
N LYS A 65 -2.95 11.55 -15.42
CA LYS A 65 -4.00 11.07 -16.32
C LYS A 65 -3.93 9.56 -16.52
N ALA A 66 -2.73 9.01 -16.75
CA ALA A 66 -2.55 7.56 -16.92
C ALA A 66 -2.84 6.79 -15.61
N ILE A 67 -2.38 7.31 -14.48
CA ILE A 67 -2.59 6.74 -13.14
C ILE A 67 -4.07 6.74 -12.77
N ALA A 68 -4.77 7.87 -12.92
CA ALA A 68 -6.21 7.96 -12.68
C ALA A 68 -6.99 7.02 -13.62
N GLY A 69 -6.61 6.96 -14.90
CA GLY A 69 -7.19 6.07 -15.90
C GLY A 69 -7.04 4.58 -15.59
N ALA A 70 -6.04 4.19 -14.80
CA ALA A 70 -5.88 2.84 -14.29
C ALA A 70 -6.76 2.53 -13.05
N GLY A 71 -7.55 3.49 -12.57
CA GLY A 71 -8.42 3.36 -11.40
C GLY A 71 -7.73 3.63 -10.06
N MET A 72 -6.49 4.12 -10.05
CA MET A 72 -5.77 4.52 -8.85
C MET A 72 -6.36 5.80 -8.24
N LYS A 73 -6.21 5.97 -6.92
CA LYS A 73 -6.84 7.04 -6.15
C LYS A 73 -5.86 8.07 -5.60
N GLY A 74 -4.58 7.80 -5.71
CA GLY A 74 -3.51 8.69 -5.24
C GLY A 74 -2.20 8.39 -5.91
N LEU A 75 -1.23 9.27 -5.67
CA LEU A 75 0.14 9.15 -6.14
C LEU A 75 1.09 9.58 -5.03
N ILE A 76 2.12 8.78 -4.75
CA ILE A 76 3.23 9.11 -3.87
C ILE A 76 4.45 9.38 -4.74
N LEU A 77 5.07 10.54 -4.59
CA LEU A 77 6.29 10.92 -5.33
C LEU A 77 7.52 10.74 -4.45
N THR A 78 8.59 10.16 -4.98
CA THR A 78 9.92 10.20 -4.33
C THR A 78 10.48 11.62 -4.39
N CYS A 79 10.14 12.46 -3.40
CA CYS A 79 10.62 13.84 -3.36
C CYS A 79 12.14 13.90 -3.13
N LYS A 80 12.69 12.96 -2.36
CA LYS A 80 14.11 12.70 -2.18
C LYS A 80 14.32 11.20 -1.97
N HIS A 81 15.14 10.55 -2.79
CA HIS A 81 15.56 9.16 -2.63
C HIS A 81 16.91 9.09 -1.88
N HIS A 82 17.52 7.91 -1.77
CA HIS A 82 18.78 7.68 -1.03
C HIS A 82 19.98 8.47 -1.54
N ASP A 83 19.94 8.90 -2.83
CA ASP A 83 20.94 9.79 -3.43
C ASP A 83 20.98 11.19 -2.77
N GLY A 84 19.92 11.58 -2.04
CA GLY A 84 19.81 12.88 -1.37
C GLY A 84 19.34 14.03 -2.26
N PHE A 85 19.13 13.81 -3.58
CA PHE A 85 18.67 14.85 -4.49
C PHE A 85 17.22 15.23 -4.24
N CYS A 86 16.98 16.52 -3.96
CA CYS A 86 15.65 17.04 -3.66
C CYS A 86 14.96 17.57 -4.93
N LEU A 87 13.77 17.03 -5.25
CA LEU A 87 12.96 17.43 -6.40
C LEU A 87 12.21 18.76 -6.21
N TRP A 88 12.43 19.45 -5.10
CA TRP A 88 11.86 20.77 -4.78
C TRP A 88 12.96 21.75 -4.43
N ARG A 89 12.61 23.01 -4.41
CA ARG A 89 13.52 24.11 -4.12
C ARG A 89 13.74 24.22 -2.60
N THR A 90 14.44 23.25 -2.03
CA THR A 90 14.76 23.24 -0.60
C THR A 90 15.79 24.31 -0.25
N LYS A 91 15.75 24.76 1.00
CA LYS A 91 16.75 25.64 1.60
C LYS A 91 17.83 24.89 2.40
N THR A 92 17.68 23.57 2.53
CA THR A 92 18.49 22.75 3.44
C THR A 92 19.78 22.23 2.82
N THR A 93 19.81 22.08 1.50
CA THR A 93 20.94 21.55 0.74
C THR A 93 21.03 22.14 -0.66
N ASP A 94 22.26 22.21 -1.21
CA ASP A 94 22.50 22.58 -2.61
C ASP A 94 22.25 21.40 -3.56
N HIS A 95 22.17 20.15 -3.03
CA HIS A 95 21.87 18.95 -3.83
C HIS A 95 20.36 18.86 -4.13
N CYS A 96 19.90 19.76 -4.99
CA CYS A 96 18.49 19.92 -5.29
C CYS A 96 18.25 20.49 -6.70
N ILE A 97 17.01 20.47 -7.11
CA ILE A 97 16.54 20.91 -8.43
C ILE A 97 16.89 22.36 -8.75
N SER A 98 17.09 23.22 -7.75
CA SER A 98 17.49 24.63 -7.95
C SER A 98 18.87 24.77 -8.60
N ASN A 99 19.75 23.77 -8.44
CA ASN A 99 21.08 23.75 -9.03
C ASN A 99 21.13 22.89 -10.31
N SER A 100 20.01 22.38 -10.77
CA SER A 100 19.88 21.66 -12.04
C SER A 100 19.59 22.62 -13.21
N PRO A 101 19.86 22.23 -14.46
CA PRO A 101 19.48 23.01 -15.64
C PRO A 101 17.95 23.00 -15.89
N TYR A 102 17.18 22.15 -15.20
CA TYR A 102 15.74 22.05 -15.39
C TYR A 102 15.04 23.39 -15.11
N LYS A 103 14.40 23.95 -16.16
CA LYS A 103 13.73 25.27 -16.12
C LYS A 103 14.65 26.39 -15.59
N ASP A 104 15.93 26.35 -15.94
CA ASP A 104 16.94 27.31 -15.46
C ASP A 104 17.02 27.39 -13.91
N GLY A 105 16.93 26.24 -13.23
CA GLY A 105 16.93 26.14 -11.76
C GLY A 105 15.64 26.61 -11.08
N LYS A 106 14.59 26.94 -11.86
CA LYS A 106 13.30 27.41 -11.33
C LYS A 106 12.25 26.31 -11.26
N GLY A 107 12.59 25.07 -11.67
CA GLY A 107 11.69 23.91 -11.62
C GLY A 107 11.36 23.50 -10.19
N ASP A 108 10.20 22.87 -10.02
CA ASP A 108 9.74 22.23 -8.79
C ASP A 108 8.83 21.08 -9.17
N VAL A 109 9.39 19.86 -9.27
CA VAL A 109 8.63 18.69 -9.69
C VAL A 109 7.58 18.31 -8.64
N VAL A 110 7.85 18.57 -7.36
CA VAL A 110 6.87 18.30 -6.28
C VAL A 110 5.63 19.16 -6.47
N ALA A 111 5.81 20.45 -6.75
CA ALA A 111 4.69 21.38 -7.02
C ALA A 111 3.93 20.96 -8.30
N GLU A 112 4.65 20.60 -9.37
CA GLU A 112 4.07 20.18 -10.64
C GLU A 112 3.20 18.91 -10.47
N VAL A 113 3.68 17.91 -9.72
CA VAL A 113 2.94 16.67 -9.46
C VAL A 113 1.75 16.94 -8.53
N ALA A 114 1.91 17.75 -7.49
CA ALA A 114 0.82 18.12 -6.60
C ALA A 114 -0.33 18.81 -7.34
N GLU A 115 -0.01 19.72 -8.29
CA GLU A 115 -1.00 20.39 -9.14
C GLU A 115 -1.71 19.41 -10.08
N SER A 116 -0.95 18.53 -10.75
CA SER A 116 -1.51 17.50 -11.62
C SER A 116 -2.40 16.52 -10.82
N CYS A 117 -2.03 16.15 -9.59
CA CYS A 117 -2.87 15.33 -8.73
C CYS A 117 -4.22 16.02 -8.46
N ARG A 118 -4.24 17.30 -8.11
CA ARG A 118 -5.49 18.09 -7.92
C ARG A 118 -6.34 18.09 -9.19
N LYS A 119 -5.72 18.34 -10.34
CA LYS A 119 -6.39 18.38 -11.64
C LYS A 119 -7.06 17.05 -12.02
N TYR A 120 -6.44 15.93 -11.71
CA TYR A 120 -6.94 14.60 -12.07
C TYR A 120 -7.65 13.88 -10.92
N GLY A 121 -7.93 14.55 -9.80
CA GLY A 121 -8.67 14.00 -8.66
C GLY A 121 -7.91 12.90 -7.89
N LEU A 122 -6.58 12.92 -7.92
CA LEU A 122 -5.71 12.04 -7.15
C LEU A 122 -5.34 12.70 -5.83
N LYS A 123 -5.27 11.90 -4.76
CA LYS A 123 -4.63 12.34 -3.52
C LYS A 123 -3.12 12.35 -3.71
N PHE A 124 -2.46 13.37 -3.17
CA PHE A 124 -1.00 13.50 -3.25
C PHE A 124 -0.33 13.01 -1.97
N GLY A 125 0.72 12.24 -2.11
CA GLY A 125 1.60 11.76 -1.04
C GLY A 125 3.07 12.00 -1.38
N VAL A 126 3.91 12.02 -0.36
CA VAL A 126 5.35 12.27 -0.47
C VAL A 126 6.15 11.11 0.11
N TYR A 127 7.22 10.74 -0.57
CA TYR A 127 8.28 9.89 -0.02
C TYR A 127 9.48 10.79 0.26
N LEU A 128 9.97 10.73 1.48
CA LEU A 128 11.21 11.39 1.90
C LEU A 128 12.12 10.34 2.50
N SER A 129 13.17 9.94 1.77
CA SER A 129 14.11 8.93 2.24
C SER A 129 14.74 9.33 3.59
N PRO A 130 14.64 8.47 4.63
CA PRO A 130 15.40 8.66 5.85
C PRO A 130 16.91 8.52 5.62
N TRP A 131 17.30 7.61 4.72
CA TRP A 131 18.69 7.47 4.30
C TRP A 131 19.07 8.56 3.31
N ASP A 132 20.18 9.26 3.55
CA ASP A 132 20.69 10.34 2.71
C ASP A 132 22.20 10.19 2.53
N ARG A 133 22.61 9.78 1.33
CA ARG A 133 24.01 9.51 1.02
C ARG A 133 24.81 10.77 0.69
N ASN A 134 24.12 11.88 0.35
CA ASN A 134 24.75 13.17 0.06
C ASN A 134 24.97 14.00 1.32
N SER A 135 24.04 13.96 2.29
CA SER A 135 24.06 14.87 3.45
C SER A 135 25.32 14.70 4.30
N LYS A 136 26.01 15.81 4.53
CA LYS A 136 27.16 15.88 5.46
C LYS A 136 26.75 15.65 6.92
N TYR A 137 25.48 15.82 7.25
CA TYR A 137 24.92 15.63 8.59
C TYR A 137 24.57 14.18 8.88
N TYR A 138 24.45 13.32 7.85
CA TYR A 138 24.07 11.93 8.03
C TYR A 138 25.03 11.20 8.99
N SER A 139 24.46 10.38 9.86
CA SER A 139 25.16 9.71 10.99
C SER A 139 25.51 10.63 12.18
N THR A 140 24.85 11.79 12.29
CA THR A 140 24.94 12.69 13.44
C THR A 140 23.57 13.12 13.95
N ASP A 141 23.47 13.64 15.17
CA ASP A 141 22.22 14.16 15.73
C ASP A 141 21.67 15.35 14.92
N ALA A 142 22.53 16.16 14.32
CA ALA A 142 22.16 17.28 13.45
C ALA A 142 21.37 16.86 12.21
N TYR A 143 21.46 15.58 11.81
CA TYR A 143 20.67 15.07 10.71
C TYR A 143 19.17 15.04 11.04
N ASN A 144 18.78 14.82 12.28
CA ASN A 144 17.38 14.85 12.68
C ASN A 144 16.78 16.26 12.50
N ASP A 145 17.54 17.33 12.79
CA ASP A 145 17.10 18.70 12.53
C ASP A 145 16.97 18.96 11.02
N PHE A 146 17.99 18.60 10.26
CA PHE A 146 18.00 18.69 8.80
C PHE A 146 16.82 17.95 8.15
N TYR A 147 16.53 16.73 8.60
CA TYR A 147 15.44 15.91 8.09
C TYR A 147 14.07 16.52 8.41
N VAL A 148 13.86 16.98 9.63
CA VAL A 148 12.61 17.61 10.07
C VAL A 148 12.38 18.94 9.35
N GLU A 149 13.43 19.69 9.00
CA GLU A 149 13.32 20.90 8.19
C GLU A 149 12.83 20.58 6.77
N GLN A 150 13.43 19.59 6.08
CA GLN A 150 12.96 19.10 4.78
C GLN A 150 11.51 18.59 4.84
N LEU A 151 11.18 17.81 5.86
CA LEU A 151 9.83 17.33 6.09
C LEU A 151 8.84 18.50 6.27
N THR A 152 9.22 19.54 7.02
CA THR A 152 8.39 20.74 7.21
C THR A 152 8.13 21.46 5.90
N GLU A 153 9.16 21.63 5.05
CA GLU A 153 8.98 22.24 3.72
C GLU A 153 7.96 21.45 2.87
N LEU A 154 8.08 20.11 2.83
CA LEU A 154 7.19 19.27 2.04
C LEU A 154 5.75 19.28 2.56
N LEU A 155 5.56 19.26 3.88
CA LEU A 155 4.23 19.16 4.48
C LEU A 155 3.50 20.52 4.60
N THR A 156 4.16 21.63 4.28
CA THR A 156 3.55 22.97 4.35
C THR A 156 3.32 23.62 2.99
N ASN A 157 4.10 23.26 1.96
CA ASN A 157 4.13 24.03 0.72
C ASN A 157 3.26 23.45 -0.42
N TYR A 158 2.77 22.21 -0.31
CA TYR A 158 2.18 21.48 -1.46
C TYR A 158 0.71 21.09 -1.26
N GLY A 159 0.05 21.63 -0.24
CA GLY A 159 -1.36 21.37 0.07
C GLY A 159 -1.56 20.11 0.91
N ASP A 160 -2.71 19.44 0.73
CA ASP A 160 -3.06 18.26 1.53
C ASP A 160 -2.24 17.04 1.11
N ILE A 161 -1.56 16.42 2.07
CA ILE A 161 -0.73 15.23 1.89
C ILE A 161 -1.41 14.05 2.58
N PHE A 162 -1.79 12.99 1.83
CA PHE A 162 -2.45 11.83 2.42
C PHE A 162 -1.48 10.80 3.01
N MET A 163 -0.23 10.79 2.53
CA MET A 163 0.77 9.79 2.90
C MET A 163 2.17 10.41 2.97
N LEU A 164 2.87 10.15 4.07
CA LEU A 164 4.31 10.24 4.17
C LEU A 164 4.89 8.82 4.13
N TRP A 165 5.64 8.50 3.09
CA TRP A 165 6.26 7.19 2.91
C TRP A 165 7.73 7.24 3.35
N LEU A 166 8.05 6.49 4.40
CA LEU A 166 9.38 6.43 5.01
C LEU A 166 10.01 5.07 4.69
N ASP A 167 11.04 5.06 3.84
CA ASP A 167 11.75 3.84 3.49
C ASP A 167 12.39 3.17 4.71
N GLY A 168 12.37 1.84 4.73
CA GLY A 168 13.08 1.04 5.71
C GLY A 168 14.57 0.84 5.37
N ALA A 169 15.01 1.17 4.15
CA ALA A 169 16.40 1.07 3.79
C ALA A 169 17.23 2.13 4.52
N CYS A 170 18.20 1.67 5.29
CA CYS A 170 19.27 2.53 5.80
C CYS A 170 20.53 1.68 5.86
N ALA A 171 21.57 2.02 5.05
CA ALA A 171 22.81 1.31 5.11
C ALA A 171 23.55 1.61 6.42
N SER A 172 23.85 0.58 7.18
CA SER A 172 24.99 0.58 8.06
C SER A 172 26.21 0.25 7.20
N ASP A 173 27.24 1.04 7.27
CA ASP A 173 28.57 0.74 6.71
C ASP A 173 28.77 0.75 5.18
N ALA A 174 27.73 0.88 4.34
CA ALA A 174 27.91 0.90 2.88
C ALA A 174 28.83 2.06 2.41
N ASP A 175 28.85 3.15 3.16
CA ASP A 175 29.66 4.34 2.88
C ASP A 175 30.72 4.60 3.96
N GLY A 176 31.00 3.62 4.84
CA GLY A 176 31.95 3.75 5.95
C GLY A 176 31.47 4.71 7.08
N LYS A 177 30.20 5.13 7.05
CA LYS A 177 29.61 5.96 8.09
C LYS A 177 28.84 5.12 9.11
N PRO A 178 28.79 5.50 10.39
CA PRO A 178 27.92 4.86 11.39
C PRO A 178 26.46 4.94 10.97
N LYS A 179 25.65 3.99 11.43
CA LYS A 179 24.21 4.02 11.23
C LYS A 179 23.61 5.27 11.86
N GLN A 180 22.71 5.96 11.14
CA GLN A 180 21.95 7.08 11.66
C GLN A 180 20.99 6.61 12.77
N ILE A 181 20.93 7.34 13.88
CA ILE A 181 19.89 7.22 14.88
C ILE A 181 18.82 8.27 14.59
N TYR A 182 17.62 7.79 14.23
CA TYR A 182 16.51 8.67 13.87
C TYR A 182 15.64 9.02 15.07
N ASP A 183 15.22 10.27 15.17
CA ASP A 183 14.19 10.73 16.10
C ASP A 183 12.80 10.55 15.47
N PHE A 184 12.34 9.29 15.39
CA PHE A 184 11.04 8.98 14.78
C PHE A 184 9.87 9.63 15.52
N GLU A 185 9.95 9.79 16.85
CA GLU A 185 8.91 10.45 17.63
C GLU A 185 8.71 11.90 17.15
N ARG A 186 9.80 12.65 16.99
CA ARG A 186 9.77 14.02 16.48
C ARG A 186 9.31 14.08 15.01
N ILE A 187 9.74 13.14 14.19
CA ILE A 187 9.31 13.04 12.79
C ILE A 187 7.78 12.83 12.71
N TYR A 188 7.23 11.89 13.47
CA TYR A 188 5.79 11.61 13.48
C TYR A 188 5.00 12.78 14.08
N ALA A 189 5.45 13.33 15.20
CA ALA A 189 4.80 14.49 15.82
C ALA A 189 4.74 15.69 14.86
N THR A 190 5.83 15.95 14.11
CA THR A 190 5.87 17.01 13.10
C THR A 190 4.89 16.74 11.98
N ALA A 191 4.86 15.50 11.45
CA ALA A 191 3.96 15.13 10.36
C ALA A 191 2.49 15.29 10.76
N TYR A 192 2.07 14.75 11.90
CA TYR A 192 0.68 14.88 12.36
C TYR A 192 0.28 16.31 12.75
N LYS A 193 1.23 17.12 13.24
CA LYS A 193 0.97 18.54 13.54
C LYS A 193 0.69 19.34 12.27
N LEU A 194 1.46 19.10 11.21
CA LEU A 194 1.34 19.85 9.95
C LEU A 194 0.23 19.30 9.06
N GLN A 195 -0.02 18.00 9.10
CA GLN A 195 -1.00 17.28 8.28
C GLN A 195 -1.80 16.31 9.16
N PRO A 196 -2.86 16.75 9.86
CA PRO A 196 -3.57 15.92 10.84
C PRO A 196 -4.18 14.63 10.30
N ASN A 197 -4.47 14.58 8.99
CA ASN A 197 -5.05 13.42 8.32
C ASN A 197 -4.03 12.55 7.56
N ILE A 198 -2.74 12.81 7.72
CA ILE A 198 -1.68 12.04 7.05
C ILE A 198 -1.58 10.63 7.63
N CYS A 199 -1.29 9.64 6.77
CA CYS A 199 -0.77 8.34 7.20
C CYS A 199 0.75 8.31 7.00
N ILE A 200 1.45 7.65 7.92
CA ILE A 200 2.90 7.43 7.82
C ILE A 200 3.14 5.94 7.58
N SER A 201 3.77 5.61 6.45
CA SER A 201 3.93 4.25 5.95
C SER A 201 5.35 3.72 6.13
N VAL A 202 5.47 2.39 6.18
CA VAL A 202 6.67 1.55 6.29
C VAL A 202 7.36 1.68 7.65
N THR A 203 8.29 2.62 7.86
CA THR A 203 8.84 2.91 9.18
C THR A 203 7.97 3.90 9.96
N GLY A 204 6.69 3.99 9.62
CA GLY A 204 5.68 4.79 10.31
C GLY A 204 4.63 3.92 11.00
N PRO A 205 3.83 4.51 11.90
CA PRO A 205 2.92 3.73 12.75
C PRO A 205 1.55 3.44 12.11
N ASP A 206 1.31 3.84 10.82
CA ASP A 206 -0.03 3.76 10.24
C ASP A 206 -0.23 2.62 9.25
N ILE A 207 0.72 2.42 8.35
CA ILE A 207 0.65 1.45 7.26
C ILE A 207 1.98 0.70 7.24
N ARG A 208 1.94 -0.63 7.32
CA ARG A 208 3.17 -1.43 7.26
C ARG A 208 3.44 -1.94 5.86
N TRP A 209 4.69 -2.10 5.54
CA TRP A 209 5.10 -2.92 4.42
C TRP A 209 4.60 -4.37 4.59
N VAL A 210 4.15 -5.00 3.52
CA VAL A 210 3.63 -6.38 3.57
C VAL A 210 4.68 -7.44 3.90
N GLY A 211 5.98 -7.07 3.79
CA GLY A 211 7.12 -7.94 4.08
C GLY A 211 7.66 -8.68 2.87
N ASN A 212 7.26 -8.30 1.66
CA ASN A 212 7.79 -8.86 0.41
C ASN A 212 7.44 -7.98 -0.79
N GLU A 213 8.29 -7.98 -1.82
CA GLU A 213 8.04 -7.33 -3.11
C GLU A 213 7.46 -8.29 -4.18
N SER A 214 6.97 -9.45 -3.75
CA SER A 214 6.41 -10.45 -4.67
C SER A 214 4.98 -10.16 -5.13
N GLY A 215 4.36 -9.14 -4.55
CA GLY A 215 3.03 -8.66 -4.94
C GLY A 215 1.89 -9.49 -4.35
N LYS A 216 1.99 -9.90 -3.08
CA LYS A 216 0.93 -10.69 -2.43
C LYS A 216 0.89 -10.47 -0.93
N CYS A 217 -0.33 -10.40 -0.40
CA CYS A 217 -0.61 -10.53 1.01
C CYS A 217 -0.44 -11.97 1.51
N ARG A 218 -0.36 -12.14 2.82
CA ARG A 218 -0.51 -13.45 3.45
C ARG A 218 -1.89 -14.02 3.17
N LYS A 219 -2.01 -15.33 3.26
CA LYS A 219 -3.33 -16.00 3.13
C LYS A 219 -4.32 -15.47 4.16
N SER A 220 -3.85 -15.19 5.38
CA SER A 220 -4.60 -14.52 6.44
C SER A 220 -3.89 -13.22 6.78
N GLU A 221 -4.20 -12.15 6.03
CA GLU A 221 -3.62 -10.84 6.27
C GLU A 221 -4.41 -10.10 7.35
N TRP A 222 -3.79 -9.86 8.49
CA TRP A 222 -4.39 -9.22 9.64
C TRP A 222 -3.97 -7.77 9.75
N ASN A 223 -4.90 -6.91 10.16
CA ASN A 223 -4.63 -5.51 10.42
C ASN A 223 -4.27 -5.26 11.91
N VAL A 224 -4.73 -6.13 12.81
CA VAL A 224 -4.34 -6.08 14.22
C VAL A 224 -3.11 -6.94 14.42
N VAL A 225 -2.02 -6.33 14.83
CA VAL A 225 -0.69 -6.95 15.01
C VAL A 225 -0.09 -6.49 16.35
N PRO A 226 0.96 -7.18 16.86
CA PRO A 226 1.73 -6.66 18.00
C PRO A 226 2.25 -5.27 17.74
N TYR A 227 2.30 -4.43 18.78
CA TYR A 227 2.82 -3.07 18.68
C TYR A 227 4.31 -3.08 18.30
N ILE A 228 4.68 -2.27 17.34
CA ILE A 228 6.06 -2.06 16.90
C ILE A 228 6.48 -0.64 17.30
N ASP A 229 7.53 -0.55 18.10
CA ASP A 229 8.13 0.73 18.52
C ASP A 229 9.35 1.04 17.63
N HIS A 230 9.17 1.91 16.66
CA HIS A 230 10.24 2.26 15.72
C HIS A 230 11.34 3.11 16.36
N ASN A 231 11.09 3.81 17.50
CA ASN A 231 12.12 4.54 18.22
C ASN A 231 13.07 3.61 18.99
N GLN A 232 12.53 2.51 19.55
CA GLN A 232 13.36 1.51 20.21
C GLN A 232 14.00 0.56 19.19
N ASN A 233 13.29 0.27 18.10
CA ASN A 233 13.78 -0.55 17.03
C ASN A 233 14.32 0.32 15.88
N GLN A 234 15.52 0.86 16.06
CA GLN A 234 16.22 1.65 15.04
C GLN A 234 16.68 0.84 13.84
N ASP A 235 16.47 -0.49 13.85
CA ASP A 235 16.76 -1.35 12.72
C ASP A 235 15.62 -1.26 11.70
N THR A 236 15.72 -0.25 10.86
CA THR A 236 14.88 -0.11 9.67
C THR A 236 15.33 -1.05 8.54
N SER A 237 16.46 -1.74 8.72
CA SER A 237 17.13 -2.59 7.74
C SER A 237 16.51 -3.97 7.53
N ASP A 238 15.26 -4.19 7.93
CA ASP A 238 14.51 -5.43 7.66
C ASP A 238 14.52 -5.85 6.18
N GLN A 239 14.93 -4.96 5.29
CA GLN A 239 14.92 -5.17 3.85
C GLN A 239 16.27 -5.55 3.24
N GLN A 240 17.39 -5.50 3.98
CA GLN A 240 18.70 -5.44 3.32
C GLN A 240 19.46 -6.73 3.17
N THR A 241 19.38 -7.73 4.05
CA THR A 241 20.06 -9.02 3.83
C THR A 241 19.39 -10.20 4.54
N ASP A 242 19.46 -11.41 3.93
CA ASP A 242 19.06 -12.68 4.54
C ASP A 242 19.82 -13.01 5.84
N ALA A 243 21.02 -12.46 6.04
CA ALA A 243 21.86 -12.71 7.22
C ALA A 243 21.40 -11.89 8.42
N ASP A 244 21.04 -10.62 8.21
CA ASP A 244 20.51 -9.74 9.25
C ASP A 244 19.11 -10.20 9.66
N TYR A 245 18.28 -10.65 8.71
CA TYR A 245 16.96 -11.21 8.94
C TYR A 245 17.00 -12.42 9.91
N LYS A 246 17.94 -13.35 9.75
CA LYS A 246 18.06 -14.52 10.63
C LYS A 246 18.47 -14.16 12.06
N LYS A 247 19.21 -13.09 12.24
CA LYS A 247 19.64 -12.59 13.56
C LYS A 247 18.50 -11.85 14.28
N PHE A 248 17.65 -11.17 13.52
CA PHE A 248 16.54 -10.34 13.99
C PHE A 248 15.32 -11.19 14.42
N GLN A 249 15.01 -12.28 13.72
CA GLN A 249 13.83 -13.13 13.96
C GLN A 249 13.66 -13.62 15.41
N LYS A 250 14.67 -13.52 16.24
CA LYS A 250 14.61 -14.05 17.62
C LYS A 250 14.07 -13.07 18.67
N LYS A 251 13.92 -11.78 18.38
CA LYS A 251 13.60 -10.77 19.43
C LYS A 251 12.61 -9.66 19.03
N ALA A 252 12.29 -9.41 17.76
CA ALA A 252 11.42 -8.31 17.33
C ALA A 252 10.29 -8.79 16.42
N VAL A 253 9.15 -8.08 16.42
CA VAL A 253 8.06 -8.28 15.47
C VAL A 253 8.49 -7.71 14.12
N SER A 254 8.58 -8.55 13.10
CA SER A 254 8.97 -8.15 11.74
C SER A 254 7.81 -8.30 10.77
N ALA A 255 7.67 -7.33 9.84
CA ALA A 255 6.73 -7.40 8.74
C ALA A 255 6.92 -8.64 7.84
N MET A 256 8.10 -9.25 7.86
CA MET A 256 8.42 -10.47 7.08
C MET A 256 7.89 -11.77 7.68
N GLN A 257 7.44 -11.78 8.94
CA GLN A 257 6.90 -12.99 9.58
C GLN A 257 5.70 -13.54 8.82
N ALA A 258 5.60 -14.86 8.72
CA ALA A 258 4.52 -15.54 7.99
C ALA A 258 3.13 -15.35 8.65
N ASP A 259 3.09 -15.07 9.94
CA ASP A 259 1.88 -14.85 10.73
C ASP A 259 2.12 -13.71 11.71
N LEU A 260 1.34 -12.64 11.58
CA LEU A 260 1.46 -11.45 12.43
C LEU A 260 0.25 -11.23 13.33
N GLY A 261 -0.90 -11.79 13.00
CA GLY A 261 -2.13 -11.39 13.66
C GLY A 261 -3.09 -12.54 13.98
N SER A 262 -2.71 -13.82 13.85
CA SER A 262 -3.53 -14.91 14.38
C SER A 262 -3.58 -14.84 15.90
N ARG A 263 -4.56 -15.52 16.55
CA ARG A 263 -4.62 -15.62 18.01
C ARG A 263 -3.29 -16.05 18.61
N ARG A 264 -2.62 -17.02 17.97
CA ARG A 264 -1.28 -17.51 18.39
C ARG A 264 -0.21 -16.42 18.25
N ALA A 265 -0.24 -15.63 17.18
CA ALA A 265 0.74 -14.58 16.95
C ALA A 265 0.57 -13.40 17.91
N LEU A 266 -0.64 -13.17 18.43
CA LEU A 266 -0.94 -12.11 19.39
C LEU A 266 -0.75 -12.55 20.86
N GLU A 267 -0.55 -13.85 21.10
CA GLU A 267 -0.45 -14.36 22.47
C GLU A 267 0.82 -13.86 23.16
N GLY A 268 0.64 -13.37 24.40
CA GLY A 268 1.74 -12.86 25.23
C GLY A 268 2.09 -11.38 25.02
N TYR A 269 1.46 -10.71 24.03
CA TYR A 269 1.62 -9.27 23.87
C TYR A 269 0.58 -8.51 24.66
N ASP A 270 1.01 -7.43 25.33
CA ASP A 270 0.19 -6.52 26.12
C ASP A 270 -0.19 -5.24 25.36
N ARG A 271 0.44 -4.99 24.20
CA ARG A 271 0.17 -3.86 23.32
C ARG A 271 -0.01 -4.34 21.88
N LEU A 272 -1.08 -3.88 21.25
CA LEU A 272 -1.40 -4.16 19.86
C LEU A 272 -1.62 -2.85 19.10
N MET A 273 -1.53 -2.89 17.77
CA MET A 273 -1.83 -1.76 16.91
C MET A 273 -2.62 -2.17 15.68
N TRP A 274 -3.36 -1.22 15.13
CA TRP A 274 -3.97 -1.36 13.80
C TRP A 274 -2.93 -0.99 12.75
N TYR A 275 -2.51 -1.95 11.96
CA TYR A 275 -1.36 -1.79 11.06
C TYR A 275 -1.59 -2.56 9.75
N PRO A 276 -2.43 -2.02 8.83
CA PRO A 276 -2.77 -2.66 7.56
C PRO A 276 -1.54 -2.78 6.67
N ALA A 277 -1.52 -3.86 5.87
CA ALA A 277 -0.43 -4.17 4.96
C ALA A 277 -0.54 -3.40 3.64
N GLU A 278 0.56 -2.85 3.18
CA GLU A 278 0.76 -2.30 1.84
C GLU A 278 1.65 -3.23 1.02
N VAL A 279 1.15 -3.61 -0.15
CA VAL A 279 1.88 -4.37 -1.16
C VAL A 279 2.43 -3.38 -2.17
N ASP A 280 3.73 -3.22 -2.20
CA ASP A 280 4.45 -2.37 -3.13
C ASP A 280 5.17 -3.21 -4.20
N VAL A 281 4.98 -2.86 -5.45
CA VAL A 281 5.69 -3.46 -6.59
C VAL A 281 5.85 -2.43 -7.71
N SER A 282 6.92 -2.56 -8.47
CA SER A 282 7.08 -1.77 -9.68
C SER A 282 6.38 -2.43 -10.88
N ILE A 283 5.82 -1.62 -11.78
CA ILE A 283 5.33 -2.08 -13.09
C ILE A 283 6.47 -2.66 -13.95
N ARG A 284 7.71 -2.23 -13.69
CA ARG A 284 8.95 -2.68 -14.33
C ARG A 284 9.72 -3.64 -13.42
N LYS A 285 10.93 -4.01 -13.80
CA LYS A 285 11.80 -4.86 -13.00
C LYS A 285 12.40 -4.08 -11.82
N GLY A 286 12.95 -2.88 -12.11
CA GLY A 286 13.51 -1.96 -11.13
C GLY A 286 12.50 -0.93 -10.64
N TRP A 287 12.91 -0.11 -9.66
CA TRP A 287 12.12 1.00 -9.13
C TRP A 287 12.24 2.25 -10.01
N PHE A 288 13.43 2.50 -10.56
CA PHE A 288 13.67 3.56 -11.55
C PHE A 288 13.49 3.05 -12.97
N TRP A 289 13.31 3.98 -13.91
CA TRP A 289 13.27 3.65 -15.34
C TRP A 289 14.67 3.40 -15.89
N HIS A 290 14.82 2.32 -16.65
CA HIS A 290 16.04 1.96 -17.35
C HIS A 290 15.76 1.77 -18.85
N LYS A 291 16.52 2.45 -19.70
CA LYS A 291 16.35 2.38 -21.17
C LYS A 291 16.40 0.95 -21.72
N LYS A 292 17.29 0.12 -21.16
CA LYS A 292 17.41 -1.31 -21.55
C LYS A 292 16.16 -2.14 -21.26
N GLU A 293 15.31 -1.69 -20.33
CA GLU A 293 14.08 -2.40 -19.95
C GLU A 293 12.88 -2.05 -20.83
N ASP A 294 12.96 -1.02 -21.69
CA ASP A 294 11.85 -0.61 -22.53
C ASP A 294 11.38 -1.70 -23.50
N ARG A 295 12.28 -2.61 -23.88
CA ARG A 295 11.89 -3.70 -24.79
C ARG A 295 11.02 -4.76 -24.13
N PHE A 296 11.33 -5.20 -22.90
CA PHE A 296 10.71 -6.35 -22.23
C PHE A 296 10.43 -6.15 -20.71
N GLY A 297 10.69 -4.96 -20.17
CA GLY A 297 10.67 -4.72 -18.72
C GLY A 297 9.29 -4.60 -18.08
N VAL A 298 8.24 -4.31 -18.86
CA VAL A 298 6.89 -4.07 -18.33
C VAL A 298 6.19 -5.39 -17.97
N LYS A 299 5.72 -5.51 -16.73
CA LYS A 299 4.94 -6.67 -16.27
C LYS A 299 3.70 -6.90 -17.13
N SER A 300 3.37 -8.16 -17.41
CA SER A 300 2.17 -8.51 -18.17
C SER A 300 0.90 -8.09 -17.42
N LEU A 301 -0.18 -7.79 -18.16
CA LEU A 301 -1.49 -7.51 -17.59
C LEU A 301 -1.94 -8.62 -16.62
N ARG A 302 -1.76 -9.88 -17.01
CA ARG A 302 -2.08 -11.04 -16.15
C ARG A 302 -1.34 -10.95 -14.81
N ARG A 303 -0.04 -10.61 -14.81
CA ARG A 303 0.74 -10.48 -13.58
C ARG A 303 0.22 -9.35 -12.70
N LEU A 304 -0.05 -8.19 -13.27
CA LEU A 304 -0.55 -7.02 -12.54
C LEU A 304 -1.96 -7.27 -11.96
N MET A 305 -2.86 -7.89 -12.73
CA MET A 305 -4.19 -8.26 -12.22
C MET A 305 -4.10 -9.35 -11.14
N THR A 306 -3.15 -10.30 -11.25
CA THR A 306 -2.90 -11.27 -10.17
C THR A 306 -2.45 -10.56 -8.89
N ILE A 307 -1.58 -9.56 -8.99
CA ILE A 307 -1.14 -8.74 -7.84
C ILE A 307 -2.33 -7.97 -7.25
N TYR A 308 -3.16 -7.34 -8.08
CA TYR A 308 -4.36 -6.63 -7.66
C TYR A 308 -5.30 -7.53 -6.82
N TYR A 309 -5.58 -8.75 -7.26
CA TYR A 309 -6.41 -9.68 -6.49
C TYR A 309 -5.73 -10.21 -5.23
N ASN A 310 -4.40 -10.36 -5.26
CA ASN A 310 -3.63 -10.85 -4.11
C ASN A 310 -3.28 -9.75 -3.09
N SER A 311 -3.63 -8.50 -3.36
CA SER A 311 -3.52 -7.35 -2.46
C SER A 311 -4.90 -6.80 -2.12
N VAL A 312 -5.54 -6.04 -3.01
CA VAL A 312 -6.87 -5.43 -2.81
C VAL A 312 -7.94 -6.48 -2.52
N GLY A 313 -7.88 -7.63 -3.17
CA GLY A 313 -8.79 -8.76 -2.94
C GLY A 313 -8.41 -9.66 -1.77
N ALA A 314 -7.37 -9.33 -1.00
CA ALA A 314 -6.81 -10.14 0.07
C ALA A 314 -6.54 -9.35 1.36
N ASN A 315 -7.32 -8.29 1.61
CA ASN A 315 -7.19 -7.43 2.78
C ASN A 315 -5.88 -6.64 2.84
N GLY A 316 -5.37 -6.19 1.68
CA GLY A 316 -4.16 -5.37 1.57
C GLY A 316 -4.35 -4.15 0.68
N LEU A 317 -3.51 -3.15 0.88
CA LEU A 317 -3.36 -2.00 0.00
C LEU A 317 -2.47 -2.37 -1.18
N PHE A 318 -2.63 -1.70 -2.32
CA PHE A 318 -1.78 -1.90 -3.48
C PHE A 318 -1.13 -0.57 -3.91
N LEU A 319 0.19 -0.52 -3.82
CA LEU A 319 1.04 0.57 -4.27
C LEU A 319 1.81 0.10 -5.51
N LEU A 320 1.48 0.65 -6.68
CA LEU A 320 2.13 0.30 -7.95
C LEU A 320 3.07 1.41 -8.37
N ASN A 321 4.36 1.11 -8.47
CA ASN A 321 5.36 2.05 -8.96
C ASN A 321 5.38 2.13 -10.48
N ILE A 322 5.37 3.35 -11.01
CA ILE A 322 5.41 3.66 -12.43
C ILE A 322 6.49 4.74 -12.66
N PRO A 323 7.74 4.35 -12.98
CA PRO A 323 8.83 5.30 -13.10
C PRO A 323 8.78 6.06 -14.42
N PRO A 324 8.88 7.41 -14.40
CA PRO A 324 9.03 8.21 -15.61
C PRO A 324 10.40 8.00 -16.27
N THR A 325 10.45 8.22 -17.58
CA THR A 325 11.69 8.22 -18.39
C THR A 325 12.53 9.46 -18.09
N SER A 326 13.77 9.47 -18.56
CA SER A 326 14.63 10.67 -18.48
C SER A 326 14.11 11.86 -19.29
N GLU A 327 13.12 11.67 -20.17
CA GLU A 327 12.42 12.78 -20.83
C GLU A 327 11.39 13.46 -19.92
N GLY A 328 11.01 12.83 -18.80
CA GLY A 328 10.00 13.33 -17.86
C GLY A 328 8.57 12.90 -18.19
N LYS A 329 8.39 11.79 -18.92
CA LYS A 329 7.09 11.18 -19.25
C LYS A 329 7.05 9.72 -18.83
N LEU A 330 5.87 9.19 -18.56
CA LEU A 330 5.71 7.74 -18.51
C LEU A 330 5.92 7.15 -19.92
N ALA A 331 6.64 6.05 -20.00
CA ALA A 331 6.85 5.37 -21.27
C ALA A 331 5.52 4.87 -21.86
N ASP A 332 5.36 4.92 -23.19
CA ASP A 332 4.13 4.53 -23.89
C ASP A 332 3.64 3.13 -23.52
N LYS A 333 4.56 2.20 -23.29
CA LYS A 333 4.23 0.83 -22.89
C LYS A 333 3.62 0.76 -21.48
N ASP A 334 4.08 1.61 -20.57
CA ASP A 334 3.53 1.71 -19.22
C ASP A 334 2.14 2.32 -19.27
N VAL A 335 1.97 3.42 -20.02
CA VAL A 335 0.68 4.08 -20.24
C VAL A 335 -0.34 3.09 -20.85
N LYS A 336 0.06 2.33 -21.88
CA LYS A 336 -0.78 1.30 -22.47
C LYS A 336 -1.16 0.23 -21.43
N ARG A 337 -0.20 -0.24 -20.63
CA ARG A 337 -0.45 -1.27 -19.61
C ARG A 337 -1.38 -0.76 -18.51
N LEU A 338 -1.25 0.49 -18.10
CA LEU A 338 -2.16 1.14 -17.15
C LEU A 338 -3.58 1.24 -17.72
N ALA A 339 -3.72 1.62 -18.98
CA ALA A 339 -5.02 1.65 -19.66
C ALA A 339 -5.68 0.26 -19.73
N GLU A 340 -4.90 -0.80 -20.00
CA GLU A 340 -5.39 -2.19 -19.98
C GLU A 340 -5.87 -2.59 -18.57
N MET A 341 -5.16 -2.21 -17.52
CA MET A 341 -5.59 -2.45 -16.12
C MET A 341 -6.90 -1.72 -15.82
N GLY A 342 -6.97 -0.42 -16.14
CA GLY A 342 -8.17 0.39 -15.95
C GLY A 342 -9.39 -0.21 -16.64
N TYR A 343 -9.24 -0.62 -17.90
CA TYR A 343 -10.30 -1.30 -18.64
C TYR A 343 -10.85 -2.54 -17.91
N TRP A 344 -9.96 -3.39 -17.37
CA TRP A 344 -10.40 -4.60 -16.68
C TRP A 344 -11.02 -4.32 -15.31
N ILE A 345 -10.50 -3.35 -14.56
CA ILE A 345 -11.06 -2.92 -13.28
C ILE A 345 -12.47 -2.32 -13.48
N ASP A 346 -12.67 -1.49 -14.51
CA ASP A 346 -13.97 -0.90 -14.81
C ASP A 346 -14.94 -1.95 -15.38
N ARG A 347 -14.44 -2.87 -16.23
CA ARG A 347 -15.22 -4.01 -16.67
C ARG A 347 -15.75 -4.85 -15.51
N GLU A 348 -14.91 -5.10 -14.49
CA GLU A 348 -15.34 -5.83 -13.30
C GLU A 348 -16.46 -5.11 -12.55
N LYS A 349 -16.34 -3.80 -12.37
CA LYS A 349 -17.42 -3.00 -11.79
C LYS A 349 -18.72 -3.13 -12.58
N SER A 350 -18.64 -3.19 -13.91
CA SER A 350 -19.82 -3.36 -14.76
C SER A 350 -20.50 -4.73 -14.64
N LEU A 351 -19.78 -5.73 -14.11
CA LEU A 351 -20.29 -7.06 -13.84
C LEU A 351 -20.94 -7.20 -12.46
N MET A 352 -20.78 -6.22 -11.60
CA MET A 352 -21.42 -6.18 -10.31
C MET A 352 -22.94 -6.12 -10.47
N LEU A 353 -23.66 -6.96 -9.73
CA LEU A 353 -25.11 -6.85 -9.68
C LEU A 353 -25.52 -5.54 -9.02
N PRO A 354 -26.53 -4.83 -9.55
CA PRO A 354 -27.02 -3.62 -8.89
C PRO A 354 -27.28 -3.87 -7.40
N PRO A 355 -26.85 -3.00 -6.48
CA PRO A 355 -27.08 -3.17 -5.05
C PRO A 355 -28.53 -3.41 -4.68
N SER A 356 -29.48 -2.81 -5.41
CA SER A 356 -30.92 -3.01 -5.23
C SER A 356 -31.40 -4.45 -5.52
N PHE A 357 -30.61 -5.25 -6.21
CA PHE A 357 -30.91 -6.65 -6.52
C PHE A 357 -30.28 -7.64 -5.53
N VAL A 358 -29.37 -7.18 -4.69
CA VAL A 358 -28.64 -8.00 -3.72
C VAL A 358 -29.22 -7.74 -2.33
N GLN A 359 -29.76 -8.76 -1.70
CA GLN A 359 -30.31 -8.70 -0.34
C GLN A 359 -29.55 -9.65 0.56
N THR A 360 -29.26 -9.23 1.77
CA THR A 360 -28.64 -10.05 2.81
C THR A 360 -29.63 -10.25 3.95
N THR A 361 -29.68 -11.46 4.51
CA THR A 361 -30.38 -11.70 5.77
C THR A 361 -29.54 -11.21 6.94
N ASP A 362 -30.17 -11.14 8.12
CA ASP A 362 -29.42 -10.96 9.36
C ASP A 362 -28.41 -12.08 9.57
N ILE A 363 -27.32 -11.75 10.25
CA ILE A 363 -26.29 -12.71 10.63
C ILE A 363 -26.82 -13.47 11.89
N VAL A 364 -26.97 -14.77 11.77
CA VAL A 364 -27.44 -15.59 12.85
C VAL A 364 -26.39 -16.60 13.33
N LYS A 365 -26.34 -16.87 14.62
CA LYS A 365 -25.46 -17.88 15.21
C LYS A 365 -26.05 -19.27 15.01
N THR A 366 -25.21 -20.20 14.52
CA THR A 366 -25.57 -21.60 14.28
C THR A 366 -24.52 -22.53 14.89
N ASP A 367 -24.73 -23.84 14.78
CA ASP A 367 -23.74 -24.87 15.14
C ASP A 367 -22.46 -24.84 14.24
N ARG A 368 -22.56 -24.25 13.06
CA ARG A 368 -21.40 -24.06 12.12
C ARG A 368 -20.63 -22.76 12.32
N GLY A 369 -21.09 -21.88 13.25
CA GLY A 369 -20.56 -20.53 13.47
C GLY A 369 -21.64 -19.46 13.30
N TYR A 370 -21.41 -18.48 12.43
CA TYR A 370 -22.41 -17.46 12.06
C TYR A 370 -22.73 -17.59 10.58
N GLU A 371 -24.01 -17.40 10.22
CA GLU A 371 -24.47 -17.58 8.85
C GLU A 371 -25.38 -16.44 8.40
N PHE A 372 -25.33 -16.13 7.11
CA PHE A 372 -26.30 -15.28 6.44
C PHE A 372 -26.45 -15.68 4.97
N ASP A 373 -27.62 -15.44 4.42
CA ASP A 373 -27.90 -15.67 3.01
C ASP A 373 -27.78 -14.36 2.22
N VAL A 374 -27.27 -14.48 1.00
CA VAL A 374 -27.22 -13.42 -0.01
C VAL A 374 -28.10 -13.85 -1.16
N THR A 375 -29.21 -13.14 -1.39
CA THR A 375 -30.20 -13.46 -2.44
C THR A 375 -30.16 -12.40 -3.55
N PHE A 376 -30.37 -12.84 -4.77
CA PHE A 376 -30.33 -12.00 -5.99
C PHE A 376 -31.13 -12.69 -7.11
N PRO A 377 -31.48 -12.00 -8.23
CA PRO A 377 -32.06 -12.63 -9.40
C PRO A 377 -31.21 -13.80 -9.91
N CYS A 378 -31.85 -14.87 -10.39
CA CYS A 378 -31.12 -16.05 -10.88
C CYS A 378 -30.12 -15.67 -11.97
N GLU A 379 -28.84 -15.78 -11.66
CA GLU A 379 -27.75 -15.34 -12.53
C GLU A 379 -26.57 -16.34 -12.46
N THR A 380 -25.70 -16.33 -13.46
CA THR A 380 -24.41 -17.04 -13.40
C THR A 380 -23.36 -16.13 -12.79
N VAL A 381 -22.96 -16.41 -11.57
CA VAL A 381 -21.99 -15.63 -10.81
C VAL A 381 -20.67 -16.39 -10.64
N ASP A 382 -19.55 -15.68 -10.50
CA ASP A 382 -18.23 -16.29 -10.31
C ASP A 382 -17.40 -15.66 -9.18
N ARG A 383 -17.97 -14.63 -8.50
CA ARG A 383 -17.30 -13.99 -7.36
C ARG A 383 -18.26 -13.26 -6.45
N ILE A 384 -17.81 -13.10 -5.23
CA ILE A 384 -18.37 -12.22 -4.21
C ILE A 384 -17.25 -11.39 -3.59
N ARG A 385 -17.53 -10.14 -3.30
CA ARG A 385 -16.65 -9.27 -2.50
C ARG A 385 -17.35 -8.96 -1.19
N MET A 386 -16.59 -9.05 -0.09
CA MET A 386 -17.06 -8.75 1.25
C MET A 386 -16.10 -7.79 1.94
N GLU A 387 -16.66 -6.94 2.82
CA GLU A 387 -15.92 -6.07 3.74
C GLU A 387 -16.55 -6.18 5.15
N GLU A 388 -15.70 -6.25 6.16
CA GLU A 388 -16.13 -6.12 7.57
C GLU A 388 -16.37 -4.65 7.91
N ASP A 389 -17.26 -4.40 8.87
CA ASP A 389 -17.36 -3.09 9.51
C ASP A 389 -16.21 -2.92 10.51
N LEU A 390 -15.21 -2.18 10.10
CA LEU A 390 -13.96 -2.02 10.86
C LEU A 390 -14.11 -1.14 12.11
N SER A 391 -15.26 -0.49 12.31
CA SER A 391 -15.56 0.17 13.59
C SER A 391 -15.67 -0.86 14.75
N PHE A 392 -15.88 -2.14 14.39
CA PHE A 392 -15.86 -3.28 15.30
C PHE A 392 -14.57 -4.09 15.24
N SER A 393 -13.52 -3.58 14.60
CA SER A 393 -12.27 -4.29 14.31
C SER A 393 -12.42 -5.42 13.27
N GLN A 394 -11.32 -6.10 12.97
CA GLN A 394 -11.31 -7.29 12.10
C GLN A 394 -11.57 -8.55 12.92
N ARG A 395 -12.64 -9.28 12.61
CA ARG A 395 -13.12 -10.39 13.46
C ARG A 395 -13.13 -11.75 12.77
N ILE A 396 -13.35 -11.80 11.44
CA ILE A 396 -13.51 -13.06 10.71
C ILE A 396 -12.17 -13.75 10.52
N GLU A 397 -12.08 -15.01 10.97
CA GLU A 397 -10.87 -15.84 10.86
C GLU A 397 -10.97 -16.89 9.75
N LYS A 398 -12.18 -17.47 9.56
CA LYS A 398 -12.46 -18.45 8.49
C LYS A 398 -13.90 -18.35 8.04
N PHE A 399 -14.14 -18.51 6.74
CA PHE A 399 -15.49 -18.56 6.19
C PHE A 399 -15.59 -19.53 5.00
N THR A 400 -16.82 -19.95 4.70
CA THR A 400 -17.14 -20.81 3.54
C THR A 400 -18.34 -20.24 2.81
N ILE A 401 -18.33 -20.28 1.49
CA ILE A 401 -19.45 -19.85 0.64
C ILE A 401 -20.04 -21.06 -0.04
N TYR A 402 -21.36 -21.16 0.00
CA TYR A 402 -22.15 -22.19 -0.68
C TYR A 402 -23.13 -21.55 -1.64
N SER A 403 -23.43 -22.20 -2.77
CA SER A 403 -24.69 -21.96 -3.49
C SER A 403 -25.77 -22.84 -2.89
N VAL A 404 -26.98 -22.29 -2.75
CA VAL A 404 -28.14 -22.99 -2.18
C VAL A 404 -29.22 -23.09 -3.26
N ASN A 405 -29.68 -24.30 -3.58
CA ASN A 405 -30.75 -24.49 -4.55
C ASN A 405 -32.16 -24.36 -3.90
N GLY A 406 -33.21 -24.44 -4.73
CA GLY A 406 -34.61 -24.32 -4.25
C GLY A 406 -35.02 -25.34 -3.20
N ASN A 407 -34.38 -26.51 -3.14
CA ASN A 407 -34.62 -27.57 -2.17
C ASN A 407 -33.73 -27.44 -0.92
N GLY A 408 -33.01 -26.32 -0.77
CA GLY A 408 -32.14 -26.10 0.39
C GLY A 408 -30.80 -26.84 0.33
N LYS A 409 -30.50 -27.60 -0.75
CA LYS A 409 -29.22 -28.33 -0.88
C LYS A 409 -28.09 -27.37 -1.15
N GLU A 410 -27.04 -27.49 -0.36
CA GLU A 410 -25.81 -26.67 -0.44
C GLU A 410 -24.74 -27.31 -1.32
N LYS A 411 -24.06 -26.48 -2.12
CA LYS A 411 -22.83 -26.85 -2.85
C LYS A 411 -21.74 -25.85 -2.50
N LYS A 412 -20.65 -26.33 -1.92
CA LYS A 412 -19.50 -25.50 -1.58
C LYS A 412 -18.83 -24.90 -2.83
N LEU A 413 -18.63 -23.58 -2.80
CA LEU A 413 -18.00 -22.80 -3.88
C LEU A 413 -16.60 -22.31 -3.49
N TYR A 414 -16.44 -21.81 -2.25
CA TYR A 414 -15.21 -21.20 -1.81
C TYR A 414 -14.96 -21.42 -0.33
N ARG A 415 -13.70 -21.46 0.08
CA ARG A 415 -13.27 -21.42 1.49
C ARG A 415 -12.17 -20.37 1.64
N GLY A 416 -12.43 -19.41 2.50
CA GLY A 416 -11.53 -18.28 2.78
C GLY A 416 -11.08 -18.23 4.24
N THR A 417 -10.18 -17.29 4.48
CA THR A 417 -9.71 -16.96 5.83
C THR A 417 -10.28 -15.59 6.22
N VAL A 418 -9.45 -14.59 6.49
CA VAL A 418 -9.87 -13.24 6.91
C VAL A 418 -10.60 -12.47 5.81
N VAL A 419 -11.42 -11.52 6.20
CA VAL A 419 -12.16 -10.61 5.30
C VAL A 419 -11.57 -9.19 5.37
N GLY A 420 -11.61 -8.53 6.53
CA GLY A 420 -11.08 -7.19 6.75
C GLY A 420 -11.73 -6.12 5.86
N PHE A 421 -10.92 -5.18 5.32
CA PHE A 421 -11.42 -4.11 4.44
C PHE A 421 -11.57 -4.53 2.95
N GLY A 422 -11.38 -5.82 2.63
CA GLY A 422 -11.66 -6.34 1.29
C GLY A 422 -11.23 -7.77 1.08
N ARG A 423 -12.21 -8.65 0.83
CA ARG A 423 -11.97 -10.02 0.37
C ARG A 423 -12.75 -10.27 -0.90
N ILE A 424 -12.04 -10.61 -1.98
CA ILE A 424 -12.66 -11.08 -3.22
C ILE A 424 -12.54 -12.61 -3.27
N ALA A 425 -13.68 -13.29 -3.14
CA ALA A 425 -13.76 -14.74 -3.26
C ALA A 425 -14.15 -15.11 -4.70
N ILE A 426 -13.22 -15.72 -5.44
CA ILE A 426 -13.40 -16.15 -6.82
C ILE A 426 -13.65 -17.66 -6.84
N PHE A 427 -14.69 -18.09 -7.55
CA PHE A 427 -15.08 -19.50 -7.66
C PHE A 427 -15.51 -19.87 -9.08
N ARG A 428 -15.74 -21.14 -9.32
CA ARG A 428 -16.22 -21.60 -10.64
C ARG A 428 -17.59 -20.99 -10.96
N PRO A 429 -17.82 -20.47 -12.17
CA PRO A 429 -19.11 -19.92 -12.55
C PRO A 429 -20.27 -20.86 -12.19
N THR A 430 -21.21 -20.33 -11.42
CA THR A 430 -22.33 -21.11 -10.87
C THR A 430 -23.61 -20.33 -11.09
N LYS A 431 -24.63 -20.98 -11.71
CA LYS A 431 -25.97 -20.42 -11.86
C LYS A 431 -26.74 -20.64 -10.57
N CYS A 432 -27.13 -19.56 -9.90
CA CYS A 432 -27.88 -19.59 -8.64
C CYS A 432 -28.61 -18.26 -8.41
N ASN A 433 -29.46 -18.21 -7.40
CA ASN A 433 -30.11 -17.01 -6.92
C ASN A 433 -29.91 -16.82 -5.41
N ARG A 434 -29.15 -17.72 -4.77
CA ARG A 434 -28.83 -17.63 -3.36
C ARG A 434 -27.44 -18.19 -3.07
N LEU A 435 -26.65 -17.41 -2.36
CA LEU A 435 -25.41 -17.84 -1.75
C LEU A 435 -25.61 -17.85 -0.22
N ARG A 436 -25.02 -18.82 0.46
CA ARG A 436 -24.91 -18.83 1.92
C ARG A 436 -23.47 -18.62 2.31
N VAL A 437 -23.21 -17.64 3.16
CA VAL A 437 -21.91 -17.38 3.76
C VAL A 437 -21.96 -17.94 5.20
N VAL A 438 -21.06 -18.88 5.46
CA VAL A 438 -20.85 -19.47 6.78
C VAL A 438 -19.54 -18.96 7.33
N ILE A 439 -19.57 -18.15 8.37
CA ILE A 439 -18.40 -17.68 9.11
C ILE A 439 -18.06 -18.74 10.15
N ASN A 440 -17.13 -19.62 9.79
CA ASN A 440 -16.81 -20.82 10.58
C ASN A 440 -16.05 -20.50 11.88
N GLU A 441 -15.18 -19.48 11.84
CA GLU A 441 -14.39 -19.03 12.98
C GLU A 441 -14.31 -17.51 12.98
N CYS A 442 -14.49 -16.89 14.12
CA CYS A 442 -14.34 -15.44 14.34
C CYS A 442 -13.92 -15.15 15.79
N ARG A 443 -13.35 -13.98 16.01
CA ARG A 443 -12.90 -13.53 17.34
C ARG A 443 -14.08 -13.19 18.26
N LEU A 444 -15.02 -12.42 17.75
CA LEU A 444 -16.31 -12.10 18.37
C LEU A 444 -17.37 -12.10 17.27
N GLU A 445 -18.62 -11.72 17.60
CA GLU A 445 -19.71 -11.59 16.62
C GLU A 445 -19.29 -10.77 15.41
N PRO A 446 -19.40 -11.31 14.18
CA PRO A 446 -18.93 -10.63 12.97
C PRO A 446 -19.90 -9.53 12.53
N HIS A 447 -19.36 -8.46 11.97
CA HIS A 447 -20.11 -7.35 11.38
C HIS A 447 -19.69 -7.16 9.93
N ILE A 448 -20.61 -7.31 9.00
CA ILE A 448 -20.37 -7.14 7.55
C ILE A 448 -20.90 -5.78 7.12
N LYS A 449 -20.02 -4.97 6.53
CA LYS A 449 -20.36 -3.65 5.96
C LYS A 449 -20.85 -3.75 4.52
N LEU A 450 -20.27 -4.67 3.73
CA LEU A 450 -20.50 -4.74 2.30
C LEU A 450 -20.49 -6.18 1.80
N VAL A 451 -21.45 -6.48 0.92
CA VAL A 451 -21.49 -7.70 0.12
C VAL A 451 -21.85 -7.32 -1.31
N GLU A 452 -20.97 -7.62 -2.26
CA GLU A 452 -21.17 -7.43 -3.69
C GLU A 452 -21.11 -8.78 -4.41
N VAL A 453 -22.02 -9.01 -5.34
CA VAL A 453 -22.07 -10.22 -6.16
C VAL A 453 -21.82 -9.86 -7.62
N TYR A 454 -21.01 -10.65 -8.33
CA TYR A 454 -20.60 -10.33 -9.69
C TYR A 454 -20.99 -11.43 -10.67
N LYS A 455 -21.55 -11.01 -11.82
CA LYS A 455 -21.83 -11.88 -12.97
C LYS A 455 -20.53 -12.50 -13.49
N LYS A 456 -20.69 -13.67 -14.14
CA LYS A 456 -19.57 -14.32 -14.84
C LYS A 456 -19.00 -13.39 -15.90
N GLY A 457 -17.68 -13.29 -15.98
CA GLY A 457 -16.99 -12.57 -17.05
C GLY A 457 -15.80 -11.75 -16.60
N ALA A 458 -15.44 -11.85 -15.35
CA ALA A 458 -14.30 -11.19 -14.78
C ALA A 458 -12.96 -11.75 -15.31
N TYR A 459 -11.89 -11.01 -15.04
CA TYR A 459 -10.54 -11.42 -15.44
C TYR A 459 -10.22 -12.82 -14.89
N ARG A 460 -9.79 -13.72 -15.76
CA ARG A 460 -9.35 -15.07 -15.37
C ARG A 460 -7.86 -15.04 -15.05
N LEU A 461 -7.52 -15.28 -13.79
CA LEU A 461 -6.15 -15.42 -13.29
C LEU A 461 -5.44 -16.64 -13.93
#